data_6059a2c75c329f00d6a2f040df4d2dfc
#
_entry.id   6059a2c75c329f00d6a2f040df4d2dfc
#
_cell.length_a   1.000
_cell.length_b   1.000
_cell.length_c   1.000
_cell.angle_alpha   90.00
_cell.angle_beta   90.00
_cell.angle_gamma   90.00
#
_symmetry.space_group_name_H-M   'P 1'
#
loop_
_entity.id
_entity.type
_entity.pdbx_description
1 polymer ?
#
loop_
_entity_poly.entity_id
_entity_poly.type
_entity_poly.pdbx_seq_one_letter_code
_entity_poly.pdbx_strand_id
1 'polypeptide(L)'
;MKDLVHELRVAVVQAAPILFDKKATTEKVVNIIKEAGSKGAELIVFPESFIPCYPLGLTFGFTVGQRDEAQRDDWKVYYDNSVVVPGEETKMIGEAAAEAKAYVSIGMTERDETHCSLYCTNLIFSPEGELVYHHRKIKPTGAERFIWADNQDKDKHFPIIDTPFGKMGSLICWENYMPLARVALYKRGVAMYLAPNTNNNLEWHDAIKHIAVEGHVYVFHANMYVTKDMYPDYFHCPDEYAKLPDVPLTGGSCIVDPFGHYINEPVWNKEAIIYADIDPNEVPRSRMEFDATGHYSRDDLLELVIHD
;
A
#
# COMPACT_ATOMS: atom_id res chain seq x y z
N MET A 1 15.09 -4.21 -21.15
CA MET A 1 13.78 -3.58 -21.00
C MET A 1 13.14 -3.56 -22.38
N LYS A 2 11.86 -3.92 -22.51
CA LYS A 2 11.12 -3.60 -23.75
C LYS A 2 11.07 -2.08 -23.86
N ASP A 3 11.07 -1.54 -25.09
CA ASP A 3 10.88 -0.12 -25.30
C ASP A 3 9.57 0.32 -24.62
N LEU A 4 9.68 1.18 -23.62
CA LEU A 4 8.55 1.73 -22.90
C LEU A 4 7.98 2.86 -23.77
N VAL A 5 6.81 2.66 -24.32
CA VAL A 5 6.35 3.44 -25.50
C VAL A 5 5.24 4.43 -25.16
N HIS A 6 4.82 4.51 -23.87
CA HIS A 6 3.55 5.12 -23.54
C HIS A 6 3.65 5.94 -22.26
N GLU A 7 3.20 7.19 -22.31
CA GLU A 7 2.96 7.98 -21.11
C GLU A 7 1.87 7.32 -20.28
N LEU A 8 2.08 7.23 -18.97
CA LEU A 8 1.17 6.60 -18.03
C LEU A 8 0.47 7.66 -17.18
N ARG A 9 -0.86 7.67 -17.19
CA ARG A 9 -1.62 8.46 -16.24
C ARG A 9 -1.87 7.69 -14.96
N VAL A 10 -1.43 8.26 -13.84
CA VAL A 10 -1.53 7.66 -12.50
C VAL A 10 -2.49 8.44 -11.63
N ALA A 11 -3.21 7.74 -10.78
CA ALA A 11 -4.02 8.29 -9.69
C ALA A 11 -3.55 7.73 -8.34
N VAL A 12 -3.04 8.57 -7.45
CA VAL A 12 -2.74 8.21 -6.07
C VAL A 12 -3.87 8.69 -5.19
N VAL A 13 -4.49 7.76 -4.46
CA VAL A 13 -5.69 8.02 -3.65
C VAL A 13 -5.29 8.40 -2.23
N GLN A 14 -5.76 9.56 -1.78
CA GLN A 14 -5.73 10.00 -0.40
C GLN A 14 -7.17 10.19 0.09
N ALA A 15 -7.68 9.20 0.78
CA ALA A 15 -9.05 9.18 1.27
C ALA A 15 -9.14 8.48 2.63
N ALA A 16 -10.22 8.70 3.36
CA ALA A 16 -10.60 7.87 4.49
C ALA A 16 -11.41 6.67 4.01
N PRO A 17 -11.23 5.47 4.59
CA PRO A 17 -12.25 4.42 4.50
C PRO A 17 -13.50 4.83 5.29
N ILE A 18 -14.57 4.07 5.16
CA ILE A 18 -15.65 4.09 6.14
C ILE A 18 -15.20 3.14 7.27
N LEU A 19 -14.66 3.73 8.33
CA LEU A 19 -13.91 2.99 9.35
C LEU A 19 -14.72 1.81 9.91
N PHE A 20 -14.12 0.62 9.91
CA PHE A 20 -14.68 -0.63 10.40
C PHE A 20 -15.96 -1.13 9.68
N ASP A 21 -16.23 -0.59 8.49
CA ASP A 21 -17.29 -1.08 7.61
C ASP A 21 -16.69 -1.47 6.24
N LYS A 22 -16.38 -2.76 6.08
CA LYS A 22 -15.75 -3.25 4.84
C LYS A 22 -16.66 -3.10 3.64
N LYS A 23 -17.98 -3.24 3.80
CA LYS A 23 -18.93 -3.15 2.70
C LYS A 23 -19.01 -1.71 2.18
N ALA A 24 -19.26 -0.76 3.05
CA ALA A 24 -19.33 0.66 2.68
C ALA A 24 -17.97 1.17 2.15
N THR A 25 -16.85 0.69 2.74
CA THR A 25 -15.50 1.01 2.24
C THR A 25 -15.28 0.45 0.84
N THR A 26 -15.68 -0.80 0.58
CA THR A 26 -15.55 -1.42 -0.76
C THR A 26 -16.38 -0.67 -1.80
N GLU A 27 -17.61 -0.25 -1.46
CA GLU A 27 -18.45 0.58 -2.34
C GLU A 27 -17.78 1.92 -2.62
N LYS A 28 -17.16 2.57 -1.61
CA LYS A 28 -16.37 3.81 -1.79
C LYS A 28 -15.16 3.57 -2.71
N VAL A 29 -14.44 2.47 -2.54
CA VAL A 29 -13.30 2.06 -3.39
C VAL A 29 -13.73 1.93 -4.84
N VAL A 30 -14.81 1.20 -5.11
CA VAL A 30 -15.36 1.03 -6.46
C VAL A 30 -15.68 2.38 -7.11
N ASN A 31 -16.30 3.30 -6.35
CA ASN A 31 -16.63 4.64 -6.86
C ASN A 31 -15.36 5.47 -7.17
N ILE A 32 -14.33 5.39 -6.33
CA ILE A 32 -13.04 6.07 -6.57
C ILE A 32 -12.35 5.49 -7.81
N ILE A 33 -12.35 4.16 -7.98
CA ILE A 33 -11.78 3.51 -9.17
C ILE A 33 -12.47 4.00 -10.44
N LYS A 34 -13.81 4.04 -10.45
CA LYS A 34 -14.60 4.53 -11.59
C LYS A 34 -14.32 6.00 -11.88
N GLU A 35 -14.23 6.83 -10.84
CA GLU A 35 -13.87 8.25 -10.99
C GLU A 35 -12.47 8.41 -11.61
N ALA A 36 -11.48 7.70 -11.07
CA ALA A 36 -10.11 7.78 -11.56
C ALA A 36 -10.00 7.27 -13.00
N GLY A 37 -10.64 6.12 -13.32
CA GLY A 37 -10.71 5.57 -14.68
C GLY A 37 -11.39 6.52 -15.66
N SER A 38 -12.46 7.20 -15.26
CA SER A 38 -13.15 8.20 -16.10
C SER A 38 -12.25 9.40 -16.46
N LYS A 39 -11.21 9.65 -15.67
CA LYS A 39 -10.19 10.68 -15.92
C LYS A 39 -8.94 10.13 -16.61
N GLY A 40 -9.00 8.88 -17.07
CA GLY A 40 -7.95 8.22 -17.86
C GLY A 40 -6.81 7.63 -17.04
N ALA A 41 -6.97 7.42 -15.73
CA ALA A 41 -5.94 6.76 -14.93
C ALA A 41 -5.82 5.28 -15.34
N GLU A 42 -4.59 4.84 -15.61
CA GLU A 42 -4.24 3.45 -15.97
C GLU A 42 -3.56 2.71 -14.79
N LEU A 43 -3.13 3.47 -13.76
CA LEU A 43 -2.67 2.96 -12.48
C LEU A 43 -3.33 3.75 -11.36
N ILE A 44 -4.01 3.05 -10.44
CA ILE A 44 -4.69 3.65 -9.29
C ILE A 44 -4.12 3.01 -8.02
N VAL A 45 -3.59 3.85 -7.12
CA VAL A 45 -2.88 3.39 -5.92
C VAL A 45 -3.61 3.85 -4.66
N PHE A 46 -4.08 2.91 -3.86
CA PHE A 46 -4.72 3.14 -2.57
C PHE A 46 -3.73 2.95 -1.41
N PRO A 47 -4.03 3.51 -0.22
CA PRO A 47 -3.21 3.34 0.98
C PRO A 47 -3.14 1.90 1.52
N GLU A 48 -2.21 1.70 2.48
CA GLU A 48 -2.10 0.50 3.31
C GLU A 48 -3.38 0.26 4.12
N SER A 49 -3.81 -1.02 4.25
CA SER A 49 -4.96 -1.42 5.07
C SER A 49 -6.21 -0.54 4.88
N PHE A 50 -6.51 -0.14 3.66
CA PHE A 50 -7.64 0.73 3.38
C PHE A 50 -8.98 0.05 3.72
N ILE A 51 -9.09 -1.27 3.57
CA ILE A 51 -10.27 -2.05 3.95
C ILE A 51 -9.91 -2.95 5.14
N PRO A 52 -10.62 -2.87 6.28
CA PRO A 52 -11.71 -1.94 6.62
C PRO A 52 -11.19 -0.58 7.09
N CYS A 53 -9.93 -0.50 7.50
CA CYS A 53 -9.13 0.66 7.86
C CYS A 53 -7.81 0.22 8.50
N TYR A 54 -6.83 1.11 8.58
CA TYR A 54 -5.70 0.96 9.51
C TYR A 54 -6.19 1.41 10.89
N PRO A 55 -6.12 0.54 11.92
CA PRO A 55 -6.70 0.82 13.25
C PRO A 55 -5.77 1.71 14.09
N LEU A 56 -5.41 2.90 13.58
CA LEU A 56 -4.47 3.79 14.23
C LEU A 56 -4.90 4.15 15.65
N GLY A 57 -3.96 3.98 16.58
CA GLY A 57 -4.15 4.29 18.00
C GLY A 57 -4.94 3.24 18.78
N LEU A 58 -5.41 2.17 18.12
CA LEU A 58 -6.17 1.10 18.73
C LEU A 58 -5.30 -0.13 18.92
N THR A 59 -5.34 -0.69 20.10
CA THR A 59 -4.86 -2.04 20.42
C THR A 59 -6.02 -2.97 20.78
N PHE A 60 -7.26 -2.49 20.64
CA PHE A 60 -8.48 -3.20 21.09
C PHE A 60 -8.40 -3.58 22.58
N GLY A 61 -7.75 -2.73 23.40
CA GLY A 61 -7.52 -2.98 24.82
C GLY A 61 -6.49 -4.06 25.13
N PHE A 62 -5.75 -4.59 24.14
CA PHE A 62 -4.74 -5.61 24.39
C PHE A 62 -3.65 -5.11 25.34
N THR A 63 -3.53 -5.79 26.47
CA THR A 63 -2.49 -5.59 27.46
C THR A 63 -1.77 -6.91 27.72
N VAL A 64 -0.44 -6.90 27.76
CA VAL A 64 0.36 -8.11 27.94
C VAL A 64 -0.06 -8.86 29.20
N GLY A 65 -0.42 -10.12 29.03
CA GLY A 65 -0.84 -10.99 30.12
C GLY A 65 -2.30 -10.84 30.59
N GLN A 66 -3.03 -9.86 30.11
CA GLN A 66 -4.46 -9.68 30.43
C GLN A 66 -5.37 -10.28 29.35
N ARG A 67 -6.59 -10.60 29.74
CA ARG A 67 -7.65 -11.13 28.89
C ARG A 67 -8.99 -10.65 29.45
N ASP A 68 -9.82 -9.99 28.63
CA ASP A 68 -11.19 -9.63 28.98
C ASP A 68 -12.14 -9.72 27.78
N GLU A 69 -13.44 -9.66 28.04
CA GLU A 69 -14.46 -9.82 26.99
C GLU A 69 -14.53 -8.60 26.07
N ALA A 70 -14.39 -7.39 26.59
CA ALA A 70 -14.42 -6.16 25.80
C ALA A 70 -13.33 -6.16 24.72
N GLN A 71 -12.12 -6.65 25.04
CA GLN A 71 -11.04 -6.82 24.09
C GLN A 71 -11.42 -7.77 22.94
N ARG A 72 -12.07 -8.88 23.29
CA ARG A 72 -12.49 -9.88 22.31
C ARG A 72 -13.58 -9.34 21.40
N ASP A 73 -14.53 -8.60 21.96
CA ASP A 73 -15.63 -8.03 21.20
C ASP A 73 -15.15 -6.96 20.22
N ASP A 74 -14.29 -6.04 20.65
CA ASP A 74 -13.72 -5.00 19.79
C ASP A 74 -12.85 -5.59 18.67
N TRP A 75 -11.98 -6.56 19.03
CA TRP A 75 -11.19 -7.27 18.02
C TRP A 75 -12.07 -8.04 17.02
N LYS A 76 -13.18 -8.63 17.51
CA LYS A 76 -14.14 -9.37 16.68
C LYS A 76 -14.79 -8.47 15.64
N VAL A 77 -15.11 -7.23 15.97
CA VAL A 77 -15.60 -6.24 14.99
C VAL A 77 -14.60 -6.04 13.87
N TYR A 78 -13.33 -5.87 14.21
CA TYR A 78 -12.26 -5.69 13.19
C TYR A 78 -12.09 -6.95 12.34
N TYR A 79 -12.08 -8.13 12.97
CA TYR A 79 -11.99 -9.42 12.30
C TYR A 79 -13.14 -9.65 11.31
N ASP A 80 -14.39 -9.36 11.70
CA ASP A 80 -15.56 -9.55 10.84
C ASP A 80 -15.55 -8.61 9.62
N ASN A 81 -14.97 -7.44 9.80
CA ASN A 81 -14.81 -6.45 8.74
C ASN A 81 -13.51 -6.62 7.93
N SER A 82 -12.68 -7.62 8.23
CA SER A 82 -11.52 -7.98 7.42
C SER A 82 -11.92 -8.80 6.19
N VAL A 83 -11.11 -8.77 5.15
CA VAL A 83 -11.42 -9.29 3.81
C VAL A 83 -10.88 -10.71 3.64
N VAL A 84 -11.69 -11.63 3.16
CA VAL A 84 -11.25 -12.94 2.67
C VAL A 84 -10.73 -12.80 1.23
N VAL A 85 -9.57 -13.34 0.92
CA VAL A 85 -8.94 -13.24 -0.41
C VAL A 85 -8.71 -14.65 -0.98
N PRO A 86 -9.36 -15.00 -2.12
CA PRO A 86 -10.38 -14.24 -2.85
C PRO A 86 -11.75 -14.21 -2.14
N GLY A 87 -12.54 -13.15 -2.35
CA GLY A 87 -13.86 -12.99 -1.75
C GLY A 87 -14.74 -12.00 -2.54
N GLU A 88 -15.88 -11.64 -1.95
CA GLU A 88 -16.85 -10.73 -2.59
C GLU A 88 -16.24 -9.33 -2.83
N GLU A 89 -15.55 -8.79 -1.83
CA GLU A 89 -14.91 -7.47 -1.91
C GLU A 89 -13.83 -7.43 -3.01
N THR A 90 -12.99 -8.46 -3.09
CA THR A 90 -11.95 -8.55 -4.13
C THR A 90 -12.55 -8.72 -5.53
N LYS A 91 -13.68 -9.42 -5.65
CA LYS A 91 -14.42 -9.54 -6.91
C LYS A 91 -14.96 -8.18 -7.37
N MET A 92 -15.59 -7.42 -6.47
CA MET A 92 -16.10 -6.07 -6.78
C MET A 92 -15.00 -5.12 -7.23
N ILE A 93 -13.83 -5.19 -6.59
CA ILE A 93 -12.67 -4.36 -6.95
C ILE A 93 -12.11 -4.77 -8.31
N GLY A 94 -12.00 -6.07 -8.59
CA GLY A 94 -11.58 -6.58 -9.90
C GLY A 94 -12.52 -6.15 -11.02
N GLU A 95 -13.83 -6.25 -10.82
CA GLU A 95 -14.83 -5.77 -11.78
C GLU A 95 -14.69 -4.25 -12.04
N ALA A 96 -14.46 -3.46 -10.99
CA ALA A 96 -14.22 -2.02 -11.13
C ALA A 96 -12.90 -1.70 -11.86
N ALA A 97 -11.83 -2.46 -11.60
CA ALA A 97 -10.56 -2.34 -12.31
C ALA A 97 -10.71 -2.63 -13.81
N ALA A 98 -11.49 -3.67 -14.16
CA ALA A 98 -11.80 -4.00 -15.55
C ALA A 98 -12.65 -2.91 -16.23
N GLU A 99 -13.65 -2.37 -15.54
CA GLU A 99 -14.46 -1.26 -16.07
C GLU A 99 -13.60 0.00 -16.31
N ALA A 100 -12.68 0.31 -15.38
CA ALA A 100 -11.74 1.43 -15.49
C ALA A 100 -10.60 1.17 -16.47
N LYS A 101 -10.35 -0.09 -16.85
CA LYS A 101 -9.18 -0.52 -17.65
C LYS A 101 -7.86 -0.11 -17.03
N ALA A 102 -7.74 -0.21 -15.71
CA ALA A 102 -6.61 0.26 -14.94
C ALA A 102 -6.06 -0.83 -14.03
N TYR A 103 -4.76 -0.78 -13.77
CA TYR A 103 -4.18 -1.49 -12.63
C TYR A 103 -4.64 -0.81 -11.34
N VAL A 104 -5.11 -1.58 -10.36
CA VAL A 104 -5.57 -1.08 -9.07
C VAL A 104 -4.77 -1.74 -7.96
N SER A 105 -3.93 -0.97 -7.27
CA SER A 105 -3.24 -1.40 -6.06
C SER A 105 -4.00 -0.94 -4.83
N ILE A 106 -4.30 -1.87 -3.91
CA ILE A 106 -5.08 -1.58 -2.71
C ILE A 106 -4.59 -2.37 -1.50
N GLY A 107 -4.39 -1.65 -0.39
CA GLY A 107 -4.12 -2.24 0.92
C GLY A 107 -5.39 -2.70 1.62
N MET A 108 -5.32 -3.84 2.30
CA MET A 108 -6.41 -4.35 3.13
C MET A 108 -5.91 -5.17 4.30
N THR A 109 -6.76 -5.31 5.32
CA THR A 109 -6.61 -6.36 6.31
C THR A 109 -7.23 -7.63 5.76
N GLU A 110 -6.38 -8.57 5.41
CA GLU A 110 -6.79 -9.88 4.92
C GLU A 110 -7.08 -10.80 6.10
N ARG A 111 -8.19 -11.54 6.02
CA ARG A 111 -8.56 -12.57 6.96
C ARG A 111 -8.31 -13.95 6.35
N ASP A 112 -7.54 -14.78 7.06
CA ASP A 112 -7.39 -16.18 6.68
C ASP A 112 -8.74 -16.91 6.71
N GLU A 113 -9.01 -17.73 5.68
CA GLU A 113 -10.27 -18.44 5.57
C GLU A 113 -10.37 -19.61 6.53
N THR A 114 -9.26 -20.23 6.87
CA THR A 114 -9.18 -21.44 7.70
C THR A 114 -8.88 -21.14 9.16
N HIS A 115 -8.04 -20.14 9.40
CA HIS A 115 -7.54 -19.77 10.72
C HIS A 115 -8.01 -18.36 11.09
N CYS A 116 -8.05 -18.05 12.38
CA CYS A 116 -8.41 -16.71 12.85
C CYS A 116 -7.22 -15.74 12.79
N SER A 117 -6.40 -15.82 11.75
CA SER A 117 -5.27 -14.92 11.54
C SER A 117 -5.64 -13.78 10.61
N LEU A 118 -5.11 -12.59 10.91
CA LEU A 118 -5.22 -11.41 10.07
C LEU A 118 -3.85 -11.04 9.52
N TYR A 119 -3.81 -10.49 8.32
CA TYR A 119 -2.60 -10.03 7.65
C TYR A 119 -2.79 -8.62 7.08
N CYS A 120 -1.77 -7.79 7.17
CA CYS A 120 -1.70 -6.56 6.40
C CYS A 120 -1.27 -6.92 4.99
N THR A 121 -2.12 -6.68 4.00
CA THR A 121 -1.94 -7.19 2.64
C THR A 121 -2.09 -6.07 1.62
N ASN A 122 -1.27 -6.09 0.56
CA ASN A 122 -1.46 -5.29 -0.64
C ASN A 122 -1.78 -6.20 -1.82
N LEU A 123 -2.87 -5.89 -2.53
CA LEU A 123 -3.31 -6.59 -3.73
C LEU A 123 -3.18 -5.66 -4.94
N ILE A 124 -2.93 -6.25 -6.14
CA ILE A 124 -3.04 -5.51 -7.39
C ILE A 124 -3.92 -6.31 -8.35
N PHE A 125 -4.91 -5.61 -8.91
CA PHE A 125 -5.78 -6.10 -9.96
C PHE A 125 -5.33 -5.56 -11.31
N SER A 126 -5.40 -6.40 -12.35
CA SER A 126 -5.06 -6.01 -13.72
C SER A 126 -6.21 -5.22 -14.40
N PRO A 127 -5.97 -4.60 -15.56
CA PRO A 127 -7.02 -3.99 -16.38
C PRO A 127 -8.09 -4.97 -16.89
N GLU A 128 -7.86 -6.28 -16.76
CA GLU A 128 -8.83 -7.35 -17.04
C GLU A 128 -9.63 -7.75 -15.80
N GLY A 129 -9.32 -7.19 -14.63
CA GLY A 129 -9.95 -7.47 -13.35
C GLY A 129 -9.38 -8.68 -12.61
N GLU A 130 -8.27 -9.24 -13.10
CA GLU A 130 -7.63 -10.38 -12.48
C GLU A 130 -6.75 -9.95 -11.30
N LEU A 131 -6.75 -10.72 -10.20
CA LEU A 131 -5.81 -10.55 -9.09
C LEU A 131 -4.43 -11.05 -9.53
N VAL A 132 -3.53 -10.12 -9.86
CA VAL A 132 -2.19 -10.43 -10.41
C VAL A 132 -1.06 -10.25 -9.40
N TYR A 133 -1.34 -9.69 -8.23
CA TYR A 133 -0.37 -9.44 -7.17
C TYR A 133 -1.00 -9.64 -5.80
N HIS A 134 -0.34 -10.42 -4.94
CA HIS A 134 -0.76 -10.66 -3.57
C HIS A 134 0.48 -10.66 -2.68
N HIS A 135 0.59 -9.65 -1.81
CA HIS A 135 1.71 -9.50 -0.89
C HIS A 135 1.20 -9.24 0.52
N ARG A 136 1.42 -10.19 1.42
CA ARG A 136 1.24 -10.01 2.86
C ARG A 136 2.49 -9.36 3.44
N LYS A 137 2.32 -8.36 4.28
CA LYS A 137 3.43 -7.65 4.96
C LYS A 137 4.36 -8.65 5.63
N ILE A 138 5.64 -8.60 5.30
CA ILE A 138 6.65 -9.57 5.79
C ILE A 138 6.73 -9.52 7.30
N LYS A 139 6.69 -8.29 7.86
CA LYS A 139 6.82 -8.07 9.29
C LYS A 139 5.95 -6.89 9.73
N PRO A 140 4.86 -7.13 10.46
CA PRO A 140 4.10 -6.05 11.07
C PRO A 140 4.96 -5.22 12.01
N THR A 141 4.72 -3.92 12.05
CA THR A 141 5.56 -2.94 12.75
C THR A 141 5.12 -2.75 14.19
N GLY A 142 6.02 -2.94 15.17
CA GLY A 142 5.75 -2.60 16.57
C GLY A 142 4.46 -3.23 17.11
N ALA A 143 3.50 -2.40 17.51
CA ALA A 143 2.21 -2.82 18.07
C ALA A 143 1.26 -3.47 17.04
N GLU A 144 1.50 -3.30 15.74
CA GLU A 144 0.73 -4.01 14.70
C GLU A 144 0.74 -5.54 14.91
N ARG A 145 1.77 -6.07 15.56
CA ARG A 145 1.90 -7.50 15.90
C ARG A 145 0.84 -8.03 16.86
N PHE A 146 0.09 -7.17 17.52
CA PHE A 146 -1.10 -7.58 18.29
C PHE A 146 -2.27 -7.91 17.37
N ILE A 147 -2.26 -7.40 16.14
CA ILE A 147 -3.37 -7.48 15.20
C ILE A 147 -3.05 -8.41 14.05
N TRP A 148 -1.88 -8.24 13.40
CA TRP A 148 -1.49 -8.93 12.19
C TRP A 148 -0.36 -9.93 12.41
N ALA A 149 -0.48 -11.08 11.76
CA ALA A 149 0.57 -12.09 11.71
C ALA A 149 1.64 -11.73 10.67
N ASP A 150 2.84 -12.29 10.86
CA ASP A 150 3.90 -12.24 9.86
C ASP A 150 3.48 -13.02 8.61
N ASN A 151 3.93 -12.58 7.43
CA ASN A 151 3.79 -13.39 6.23
C ASN A 151 4.60 -14.70 6.38
N GLN A 152 3.90 -15.83 6.31
CA GLN A 152 4.47 -17.17 6.40
C GLN A 152 4.47 -17.91 5.06
N ASP A 153 3.95 -17.30 3.98
CA ASP A 153 4.00 -17.84 2.64
C ASP A 153 5.44 -17.85 2.13
N LYS A 154 6.01 -19.03 1.93
CA LYS A 154 7.39 -19.17 1.47
C LYS A 154 7.58 -18.81 0.00
N ASP A 155 6.53 -18.91 -0.79
CA ASP A 155 6.60 -18.86 -2.25
C ASP A 155 6.17 -17.51 -2.86
N LYS A 156 5.90 -16.50 -2.04
CA LYS A 156 5.30 -15.23 -2.51
C LYS A 156 5.92 -13.97 -1.90
N HIS A 157 7.22 -14.03 -1.63
CA HIS A 157 7.94 -12.85 -1.19
C HIS A 157 8.36 -12.00 -2.38
N PHE A 158 8.14 -10.69 -2.28
CA PHE A 158 8.52 -9.70 -3.31
C PHE A 158 7.98 -10.01 -4.71
N PRO A 159 6.68 -10.28 -4.88
CA PRO A 159 6.12 -10.51 -6.19
C PRO A 159 6.33 -9.29 -7.09
N ILE A 160 6.45 -9.53 -8.39
CA ILE A 160 6.60 -8.50 -9.41
C ILE A 160 5.62 -8.80 -10.53
N ILE A 161 4.99 -7.77 -11.06
CA ILE A 161 4.16 -7.88 -12.26
C ILE A 161 4.81 -7.14 -13.44
N ASP A 162 4.77 -7.76 -14.61
CA ASP A 162 5.11 -7.11 -15.86
C ASP A 162 3.93 -6.28 -16.35
N THR A 163 4.16 -5.00 -16.62
CA THR A 163 3.14 -4.10 -17.18
C THR A 163 3.66 -3.46 -18.47
N PRO A 164 2.80 -2.87 -19.29
CA PRO A 164 3.23 -2.10 -20.47
C PRO A 164 4.17 -0.92 -20.13
N PHE A 165 4.13 -0.42 -18.90
CA PHE A 165 4.93 0.73 -18.43
C PHE A 165 6.23 0.32 -17.73
N GLY A 166 6.51 -0.96 -17.59
CA GLY A 166 7.64 -1.52 -16.85
C GLY A 166 7.19 -2.43 -15.73
N LYS A 167 8.16 -2.98 -15.01
CA LYS A 167 7.88 -3.88 -13.87
C LYS A 167 7.39 -3.10 -12.66
N MET A 168 6.34 -3.59 -12.03
CA MET A 168 5.73 -2.99 -10.86
C MET A 168 5.83 -3.93 -9.65
N GLY A 169 6.13 -3.35 -8.49
CA GLY A 169 6.19 -4.05 -7.21
C GLY A 169 5.90 -3.11 -6.06
N SER A 170 5.60 -3.67 -4.89
CA SER A 170 5.18 -2.90 -3.72
C SER A 170 5.86 -3.39 -2.45
N LEU A 171 6.18 -2.45 -1.57
CA LEU A 171 6.47 -2.71 -0.16
C LEU A 171 5.54 -1.86 0.71
N ILE A 172 5.01 -2.47 1.78
CA ILE A 172 4.01 -1.85 2.64
C ILE A 172 4.70 -1.12 3.79
N CYS A 173 4.45 0.17 3.95
CA CYS A 173 4.85 0.98 5.11
C CYS A 173 6.35 0.80 5.47
N TRP A 174 6.68 0.40 6.69
CA TRP A 174 8.06 0.26 7.16
C TRP A 174 8.85 -0.89 6.52
N GLU A 175 8.26 -1.75 5.72
CA GLU A 175 9.03 -2.63 4.83
C GLU A 175 9.96 -1.82 3.92
N ASN A 176 9.56 -0.60 3.57
CA ASN A 176 10.37 0.34 2.81
C ASN A 176 11.65 0.78 3.53
N TYR A 177 11.75 0.62 4.85
CA TYR A 177 12.98 0.84 5.61
C TYR A 177 13.90 -0.40 5.63
N MET A 178 13.46 -1.55 5.10
CA MET A 178 14.28 -2.76 5.00
C MET A 178 15.18 -2.67 3.75
N PRO A 179 16.51 -2.42 3.87
CA PRO A 179 17.36 -2.20 2.70
C PRO A 179 17.37 -3.40 1.74
N LEU A 180 17.45 -4.63 2.29
CA LEU A 180 17.49 -5.84 1.48
C LEU A 180 16.17 -6.11 0.74
N ALA A 181 15.02 -5.71 1.32
CA ALA A 181 13.72 -5.81 0.65
C ALA A 181 13.66 -4.88 -0.58
N ARG A 182 14.17 -3.64 -0.45
CA ARG A 182 14.28 -2.74 -1.60
C ARG A 182 15.19 -3.29 -2.68
N VAL A 183 16.37 -3.79 -2.30
CA VAL A 183 17.32 -4.41 -3.25
C VAL A 183 16.69 -5.62 -3.95
N ALA A 184 15.85 -6.41 -3.26
CA ALA A 184 15.13 -7.51 -3.88
C ALA A 184 14.23 -7.03 -5.03
N LEU A 185 13.49 -5.91 -4.83
CA LEU A 185 12.68 -5.31 -5.89
C LEU A 185 13.54 -4.74 -7.03
N TYR A 186 14.63 -4.05 -6.71
CA TYR A 186 15.55 -3.49 -7.73
C TYR A 186 16.19 -4.59 -8.57
N LYS A 187 16.68 -5.69 -7.96
CA LYS A 187 17.24 -6.85 -8.68
C LYS A 187 16.21 -7.52 -9.59
N ARG A 188 14.93 -7.46 -9.26
CA ARG A 188 13.85 -7.95 -10.11
C ARG A 188 13.44 -6.95 -11.20
N GLY A 189 14.05 -5.76 -11.22
CA GLY A 189 13.91 -4.76 -12.28
C GLY A 189 12.72 -3.84 -12.13
N VAL A 190 12.21 -3.62 -10.92
CA VAL A 190 11.10 -2.69 -10.67
C VAL A 190 11.42 -1.31 -11.22
N ALA A 191 10.44 -0.73 -11.92
CA ALA A 191 10.44 0.63 -12.43
C ALA A 191 9.34 1.47 -11.76
N MET A 192 8.19 0.83 -11.48
CA MET A 192 7.03 1.40 -10.80
C MET A 192 6.97 0.85 -9.37
N TYR A 193 7.42 1.65 -8.41
CA TYR A 193 7.54 1.25 -7.02
C TYR A 193 6.37 1.80 -6.21
N LEU A 194 5.48 0.92 -5.73
CA LEU A 194 4.32 1.30 -4.93
C LEU A 194 4.68 1.29 -3.45
N ALA A 195 4.40 2.38 -2.75
CA ALA A 195 4.67 2.57 -1.33
C ALA A 195 3.39 2.95 -0.55
N PRO A 196 2.38 2.06 -0.48
CA PRO A 196 1.23 2.27 0.37
C PRO A 196 1.67 2.36 1.83
N ASN A 197 1.08 3.32 2.57
CA ASN A 197 1.56 3.66 3.90
C ASN A 197 0.44 4.19 4.79
N THR A 198 0.73 4.21 6.10
CA THR A 198 -0.08 4.86 7.13
C THR A 198 0.87 5.51 8.14
N ASN A 199 1.49 6.63 7.75
CA ASN A 199 2.51 7.31 8.55
C ASN A 199 2.45 8.82 8.32
N ASN A 200 2.47 9.60 9.41
CA ASN A 200 2.45 11.07 9.39
C ASN A 200 3.85 11.70 9.54
N ASN A 201 4.91 10.90 9.66
CA ASN A 201 6.25 11.41 9.91
C ASN A 201 6.83 12.09 8.66
N LEU A 202 7.38 13.27 8.84
CA LEU A 202 8.01 14.02 7.74
C LEU A 202 9.25 13.31 7.18
N GLU A 203 10.00 12.61 8.04
CA GLU A 203 11.17 11.80 7.66
C GLU A 203 10.82 10.68 6.66
N TRP A 204 9.54 10.29 6.59
CA TRP A 204 9.06 9.37 5.59
C TRP A 204 9.22 9.93 4.18
N HIS A 205 9.00 11.21 4.00
CA HIS A 205 9.16 11.89 2.71
C HIS A 205 10.63 11.92 2.24
N ASP A 206 11.57 12.05 3.17
CA ASP A 206 13.00 11.92 2.84
C ASP A 206 13.32 10.48 2.42
N ALA A 207 12.74 9.49 3.10
CA ALA A 207 12.95 8.08 2.77
C ALA A 207 12.41 7.72 1.37
N ILE A 208 11.20 8.12 1.00
CA ILE A 208 10.64 7.80 -0.33
C ILE A 208 11.38 8.50 -1.47
N LYS A 209 11.88 9.71 -1.24
CA LYS A 209 12.76 10.39 -2.20
C LYS A 209 14.10 9.67 -2.34
N HIS A 210 14.67 9.21 -1.20
CA HIS A 210 15.87 8.39 -1.23
C HIS A 210 15.65 7.07 -1.99
N ILE A 211 14.53 6.38 -1.78
CA ILE A 211 14.17 5.14 -2.49
C ILE A 211 14.10 5.39 -4.01
N ALA A 212 13.51 6.51 -4.41
CA ALA A 212 13.43 6.89 -5.82
C ALA A 212 14.81 7.05 -6.46
N VAL A 213 15.74 7.72 -5.77
CA VAL A 213 17.12 7.92 -6.24
C VAL A 213 17.96 6.64 -6.14
N GLU A 214 17.82 5.87 -5.03
CA GLU A 214 18.58 4.63 -4.81
C GLU A 214 18.31 3.59 -5.89
N GLY A 215 17.04 3.43 -6.28
CA GLY A 215 16.61 2.44 -7.26
C GLY A 215 16.41 2.99 -8.68
N HIS A 216 16.49 4.32 -8.84
CA HIS A 216 16.05 5.03 -10.04
C HIS A 216 14.70 4.50 -10.54
N VAL A 217 13.68 4.69 -9.67
CA VAL A 217 12.31 4.21 -9.85
C VAL A 217 11.32 5.34 -9.62
N TYR A 218 10.16 5.27 -10.25
CA TYR A 218 9.02 6.06 -9.78
C TYR A 218 8.53 5.52 -8.45
N VAL A 219 8.24 6.41 -7.47
CA VAL A 219 7.64 6.02 -6.19
C VAL A 219 6.25 6.63 -6.08
N PHE A 220 5.25 5.77 -5.90
CA PHE A 220 3.85 6.15 -5.71
C PHE A 220 3.49 5.96 -4.24
N HIS A 221 3.46 7.06 -3.50
CA HIS A 221 3.15 7.06 -2.08
C HIS A 221 1.68 7.43 -1.85
N ALA A 222 0.90 6.48 -1.35
CA ALA A 222 -0.48 6.66 -0.95
C ALA A 222 -0.64 6.56 0.58
N ASN A 223 -1.27 7.56 1.18
CA ASN A 223 -1.59 7.61 2.60
C ASN A 223 -3.04 8.04 2.82
N MET A 224 -3.61 7.75 3.98
CA MET A 224 -4.98 8.14 4.33
C MET A 224 -5.04 9.57 4.89
N TYR A 225 -6.20 10.18 4.73
CA TYR A 225 -6.61 11.33 5.54
C TYR A 225 -7.79 10.91 6.41
N VAL A 226 -7.64 10.93 7.73
CA VAL A 226 -8.67 10.48 8.68
C VAL A 226 -8.76 11.49 9.81
N THR A 227 -9.98 11.87 10.19
CA THR A 227 -10.27 12.70 11.35
C THR A 227 -10.88 11.88 12.48
N LYS A 228 -10.75 12.36 13.71
CA LYS A 228 -11.19 11.63 14.91
C LYS A 228 -12.69 11.36 14.94
N ASP A 229 -13.48 12.28 14.38
CA ASP A 229 -14.94 12.17 14.29
C ASP A 229 -15.43 11.08 13.32
N MET A 230 -14.53 10.54 12.47
CA MET A 230 -14.85 9.42 11.59
C MET A 230 -14.84 8.07 12.32
N TYR A 231 -14.28 8.01 13.53
CA TYR A 231 -14.26 6.77 14.33
C TYR A 231 -15.65 6.47 14.91
N PRO A 232 -16.10 5.22 14.86
CA PRO A 232 -17.37 4.85 15.45
C PRO A 232 -17.31 4.89 16.99
N ASP A 233 -18.47 5.08 17.64
CA ASP A 233 -18.62 5.22 19.09
C ASP A 233 -18.96 3.92 19.81
N TYR A 234 -19.04 2.80 19.12
CA TYR A 234 -19.48 1.51 19.66
C TYR A 234 -18.38 0.62 20.25
N PHE A 235 -17.10 1.03 20.17
CA PHE A 235 -16.01 0.25 20.79
C PHE A 235 -16.02 0.37 22.32
N HIS A 236 -15.61 -0.72 22.98
CA HIS A 236 -15.56 -0.81 24.46
C HIS A 236 -14.28 -0.23 25.06
N CYS A 237 -13.30 0.18 24.23
CA CYS A 237 -12.02 0.76 24.64
C CYS A 237 -11.97 2.29 24.42
N PRO A 238 -12.83 3.10 25.03
CA PRO A 238 -12.96 4.54 24.76
C PRO A 238 -11.70 5.33 25.11
N ASP A 239 -10.89 4.86 26.05
CA ASP A 239 -9.66 5.54 26.48
C ASP A 239 -8.59 5.56 25.37
N GLU A 240 -8.62 4.62 24.45
CA GLU A 240 -7.71 4.62 23.28
C GLU A 240 -8.09 5.75 22.33
N TYR A 241 -9.39 5.95 22.07
CA TYR A 241 -9.87 7.06 21.26
C TYR A 241 -9.60 8.43 21.87
N ALA A 242 -9.72 8.53 23.19
CA ALA A 242 -9.51 9.80 23.89
C ALA A 242 -8.09 10.36 23.62
N LYS A 243 -7.11 9.50 23.39
CA LYS A 243 -5.71 9.85 23.15
C LYS A 243 -5.42 10.26 21.71
N LEU A 244 -6.32 10.00 20.75
CA LEU A 244 -6.12 10.36 19.36
C LEU A 244 -6.16 11.88 19.20
N PRO A 245 -5.29 12.46 18.34
CA PRO A 245 -5.41 13.85 17.93
C PRO A 245 -6.68 14.05 17.08
N ASP A 246 -7.08 15.31 16.85
CA ASP A 246 -8.26 15.62 16.03
C ASP A 246 -8.12 15.10 14.58
N VAL A 247 -6.89 15.07 14.07
CA VAL A 247 -6.55 14.51 12.76
C VAL A 247 -5.50 13.40 12.96
N PRO A 248 -5.91 12.15 13.18
CA PRO A 248 -5.01 11.02 13.37
C PRO A 248 -4.12 10.73 12.15
N LEU A 249 -4.65 10.88 10.93
CA LEU A 249 -3.91 10.71 9.68
C LEU A 249 -4.07 11.96 8.81
N THR A 250 -2.95 12.60 8.51
CA THR A 250 -2.91 13.90 7.84
C THR A 250 -2.73 13.85 6.33
N GLY A 251 -2.55 12.63 5.76
CA GLY A 251 -2.28 12.47 4.33
C GLY A 251 -0.78 12.49 4.01
N GLY A 252 -0.39 13.35 3.08
CA GLY A 252 0.99 13.44 2.58
C GLY A 252 1.24 12.59 1.34
N SER A 253 0.19 12.10 0.67
CA SER A 253 0.34 11.34 -0.58
C SER A 253 1.01 12.16 -1.67
N CYS A 254 1.89 11.53 -2.44
CA CYS A 254 2.65 12.18 -3.50
C CYS A 254 3.22 11.15 -4.50
N ILE A 255 3.79 11.66 -5.60
CA ILE A 255 4.50 10.89 -6.61
C ILE A 255 5.90 11.46 -6.73
N VAL A 256 6.91 10.59 -6.69
CA VAL A 256 8.32 10.96 -6.81
C VAL A 256 8.89 10.36 -8.10
N ASP A 257 9.63 11.18 -8.87
CA ASP A 257 10.31 10.76 -10.09
C ASP A 257 11.61 9.98 -9.80
N PRO A 258 12.21 9.31 -10.79
CA PRO A 258 13.45 8.55 -10.61
C PRO A 258 14.68 9.37 -10.21
N PHE A 259 14.59 10.71 -10.20
CA PHE A 259 15.64 11.63 -9.77
C PHE A 259 15.40 12.16 -8.34
N GLY A 260 14.32 11.72 -7.67
CA GLY A 260 13.97 12.09 -6.30
C GLY A 260 13.20 13.42 -6.18
N HIS A 261 12.62 13.92 -7.27
CA HIS A 261 11.80 15.12 -7.23
C HIS A 261 10.32 14.78 -7.12
N TYR A 262 9.57 15.59 -6.41
CA TYR A 262 8.12 15.48 -6.44
C TYR A 262 7.58 15.90 -7.81
N ILE A 263 6.78 15.02 -8.42
CA ILE A 263 5.94 15.39 -9.58
C ILE A 263 4.76 16.23 -9.09
N ASN A 264 4.19 15.81 -7.95
CA ASN A 264 3.17 16.56 -7.22
C ASN A 264 3.65 16.73 -5.79
N GLU A 265 3.62 17.96 -5.28
CA GLU A 265 3.89 18.21 -3.86
C GLU A 265 2.94 17.38 -2.97
N PRO A 266 3.41 16.94 -1.79
CA PRO A 266 2.57 16.17 -0.87
C PRO A 266 1.28 16.91 -0.51
N VAL A 267 0.16 16.20 -0.58
CA VAL A 267 -1.16 16.76 -0.24
C VAL A 267 -1.48 16.49 1.21
N TRP A 268 -1.82 17.53 1.98
CA TRP A 268 -2.06 17.41 3.41
C TRP A 268 -3.48 17.84 3.81
N ASN A 269 -4.00 17.23 4.88
CA ASN A 269 -5.20 17.62 5.62
C ASN A 269 -6.48 17.70 4.78
N LYS A 270 -6.62 16.84 3.79
CA LYS A 270 -7.84 16.70 2.97
C LYS A 270 -7.86 15.39 2.20
N GLU A 271 -9.05 14.92 1.83
CA GLU A 271 -9.19 13.89 0.81
C GLU A 271 -8.84 14.44 -0.58
N ALA A 272 -8.18 13.65 -1.40
CA ALA A 272 -7.83 13.98 -2.77
C ALA A 272 -7.53 12.72 -3.60
N ILE A 273 -7.75 12.80 -4.90
CA ILE A 273 -7.16 11.88 -5.88
C ILE A 273 -6.11 12.68 -6.64
N ILE A 274 -4.85 12.30 -6.48
CA ILE A 274 -3.68 13.00 -7.04
C ILE A 274 -3.36 12.39 -8.39
N TYR A 275 -3.50 13.15 -9.46
CA TYR A 275 -3.22 12.70 -10.82
C TYR A 275 -1.88 13.21 -11.30
N ALA A 276 -1.15 12.37 -12.03
CA ALA A 276 0.04 12.76 -12.78
C ALA A 276 0.13 11.98 -14.07
N ASP A 277 0.69 12.61 -15.10
CA ASP A 277 1.14 11.94 -16.31
C ASP A 277 2.66 11.74 -16.18
N ILE A 278 3.15 10.52 -16.34
CA ILE A 278 4.55 10.17 -16.17
C ILE A 278 5.09 9.51 -17.45
N ASP A 279 6.37 9.75 -17.74
CA ASP A 279 7.08 9.08 -18.84
C ASP A 279 7.93 7.91 -18.27
N PRO A 280 7.56 6.65 -18.50
CA PRO A 280 8.35 5.51 -18.07
C PRO A 280 9.79 5.48 -18.59
N ASN A 281 10.09 6.22 -19.67
CA ASN A 281 11.43 6.31 -20.23
C ASN A 281 12.40 7.10 -19.35
N GLU A 282 11.94 7.87 -18.39
CA GLU A 282 12.80 8.52 -17.39
C GLU A 282 13.55 7.49 -16.51
N VAL A 283 13.04 6.27 -16.35
CA VAL A 283 13.72 5.21 -15.59
C VAL A 283 15.04 4.78 -16.26
N PRO A 284 15.09 4.35 -17.53
CA PRO A 284 16.37 4.04 -18.16
C PRO A 284 17.27 5.28 -18.32
N ARG A 285 16.70 6.48 -18.45
CA ARG A 285 17.45 7.72 -18.53
C ARG A 285 18.17 8.03 -17.21
N SER A 286 17.51 7.85 -16.07
CA SER A 286 18.12 8.07 -14.76
C SER A 286 19.16 7.00 -14.41
N ARG A 287 18.92 5.74 -14.77
CA ARG A 287 19.85 4.61 -14.53
C ARG A 287 21.14 4.70 -15.32
N MET A 288 21.25 5.57 -16.31
CA MET A 288 22.51 5.79 -17.01
C MET A 288 23.63 6.24 -16.09
N GLU A 289 23.32 7.05 -15.06
CA GLU A 289 24.30 7.56 -14.10
C GLU A 289 24.60 6.55 -12.99
N PHE A 290 23.57 5.86 -12.50
CA PHE A 290 23.67 4.93 -11.40
C PHE A 290 22.61 3.83 -11.52
N ASP A 291 23.01 2.58 -11.72
CA ASP A 291 22.15 1.42 -11.64
C ASP A 291 22.64 0.52 -10.51
N ALA A 292 22.00 0.62 -9.34
CA ALA A 292 22.39 -0.05 -8.12
C ALA A 292 22.51 -1.58 -8.25
N THR A 293 21.75 -2.16 -9.18
CA THR A 293 21.71 -3.62 -9.40
C THR A 293 22.24 -4.02 -10.79
N GLY A 294 22.67 -3.02 -11.58
CA GLY A 294 23.31 -3.17 -12.88
C GLY A 294 24.80 -2.87 -12.82
N HIS A 295 25.25 -1.80 -13.51
CA HIS A 295 26.67 -1.49 -13.65
C HIS A 295 27.36 -0.99 -12.36
N TYR A 296 26.60 -0.66 -11.29
CA TYR A 296 27.15 -0.39 -9.95
C TYR A 296 27.12 -1.64 -9.04
N SER A 297 26.53 -2.75 -9.47
CA SER A 297 26.54 -3.99 -8.69
C SER A 297 27.92 -4.65 -8.71
N ARG A 298 28.29 -5.21 -7.57
CA ARG A 298 29.47 -6.04 -7.40
C ARG A 298 29.05 -7.38 -6.79
N ASP A 299 28.32 -8.17 -7.59
CA ASP A 299 27.79 -9.48 -7.17
C ASP A 299 28.89 -10.48 -6.84
N ASP A 300 30.14 -10.19 -7.26
CA ASP A 300 31.35 -10.91 -6.86
C ASP A 300 31.76 -10.63 -5.39
N LEU A 301 31.29 -9.53 -4.79
CA LEU A 301 31.59 -9.12 -3.41
C LEU A 301 30.37 -9.19 -2.50
N LEU A 302 29.17 -8.90 -3.02
CA LEU A 302 27.95 -8.78 -2.25
C LEU A 302 26.82 -9.53 -2.97
N GLU A 303 26.28 -10.57 -2.33
CA GLU A 303 25.19 -11.36 -2.86
C GLU A 303 23.93 -11.21 -2.00
N LEU A 304 22.79 -10.98 -2.63
CA LEU A 304 21.47 -11.08 -2.01
C LEU A 304 20.85 -12.41 -2.44
N VAL A 305 20.60 -13.29 -1.47
CA VAL A 305 19.84 -14.53 -1.65
C VAL A 305 18.41 -14.32 -1.16
N ILE A 306 17.45 -14.57 -2.02
CA ILE A 306 16.02 -14.56 -1.69
C ILE A 306 15.60 -16.02 -1.64
N HIS A 307 15.01 -16.43 -0.52
CA HIS A 307 14.45 -17.77 -0.35
C HIS A 307 12.98 -17.72 -0.78
N ASP A 308 12.75 -18.00 -2.05
CA ASP A 308 11.40 -18.16 -2.65
C ASP A 308 10.91 -19.60 -2.49
#